data_4a67e64217a60381133bd26d11c45f9c
#
_entry.id   4a67e64217a60381133bd26d11c45f9c
#
_cell.length_a   1.000
_cell.length_b   1.000
_cell.length_c   1.000
_cell.angle_alpha   90.00
_cell.angle_beta   90.00
_cell.angle_gamma   90.00
#
_symmetry.space_group_name_H-M   'P 1'
#
loop_
_entity.id
_entity.type
_entity.pdbx_description
1 polymer ?
#
loop_
_entity_poly.entity_id
_entity_poly.type
_entity_poly.pdbx_seq_one_letter_code
_entity_poly.pdbx_strand_id
1 'polypeptide(L)'
;KGNLQMKIESSLKQTYGGVYFFSKPMNPNEIDELDQSEWKEFLDAVRAMGKFHCIVIDLPCANEDTAKKIMPLSDRVLFITDGSDTTTEKTQTLMTCISKYDEVNGADLSTKVSVIQNKCEGPRREIGLPILAELPYIKETRMEKLIMDTLVNAENASLLSIYQPGGQEYV
;
A
#
# COMPACT_ATOMS: atom_id res chain seq x y z
N LYS A 1 24.95 -6.80 8.68
CA LYS A 1 23.98 -6.86 7.53
C LYS A 1 23.58 -8.32 7.18
N GLY A 2 24.51 -9.29 7.09
CA GLY A 2 24.17 -10.68 6.74
C GLY A 2 23.25 -11.40 7.73
N ASN A 3 23.28 -11.04 9.01
CA ASN A 3 22.43 -11.67 10.03
C ASN A 3 20.96 -11.24 9.91
N LEU A 4 20.66 -9.96 9.57
CA LEU A 4 19.30 -9.48 9.40
C LEU A 4 18.63 -10.12 8.17
N GLN A 5 19.32 -10.19 7.05
CA GLN A 5 18.79 -10.84 5.83
C GLN A 5 18.47 -12.31 6.07
N MET A 6 19.35 -13.06 6.74
CA MET A 6 19.09 -14.47 7.10
C MET A 6 17.86 -14.62 8.00
N LYS A 7 17.69 -13.74 8.98
CA LYS A 7 16.51 -13.73 9.86
C LYS A 7 15.23 -13.44 9.07
N ILE A 8 15.26 -12.43 8.18
CA ILE A 8 14.16 -12.10 7.31
C ILE A 8 13.80 -13.31 6.44
N GLU A 9 14.79 -13.90 5.77
CA GLU A 9 14.57 -15.05 4.88
C GLU A 9 13.97 -16.26 5.61
N SER A 10 14.45 -16.56 6.83
CA SER A 10 13.90 -17.65 7.65
C SER A 10 12.47 -17.41 8.16
N SER A 11 12.06 -16.15 8.21
CA SER A 11 10.71 -15.75 8.69
C SER A 11 9.68 -15.63 7.57
N LEU A 12 10.13 -15.63 6.31
CA LEU A 12 9.25 -15.53 5.15
C LEU A 12 8.51 -16.85 4.91
N LYS A 13 7.21 -16.72 4.65
CA LYS A 13 6.36 -17.78 4.14
C LYS A 13 5.95 -17.46 2.72
N GLN A 14 5.60 -18.48 1.94
CA GLN A 14 5.17 -18.32 0.56
C GLN A 14 3.82 -19.00 0.35
N THR A 15 2.92 -18.33 -0.36
CA THR A 15 1.67 -18.92 -0.85
C THR A 15 1.91 -19.76 -2.11
N TYR A 16 0.94 -20.58 -2.50
CA TYR A 16 0.97 -21.29 -3.78
C TYR A 16 1.04 -20.36 -5.01
N GLY A 17 0.56 -19.14 -4.89
CA GLY A 17 0.63 -18.11 -5.95
C GLY A 17 1.95 -17.35 -6.02
N GLY A 18 2.96 -17.73 -5.23
CA GLY A 18 4.27 -17.07 -5.26
C GLY A 18 4.39 -15.79 -4.44
N VAL A 19 3.34 -15.41 -3.70
CA VAL A 19 3.37 -14.25 -2.80
C VAL A 19 4.08 -14.63 -1.50
N TYR A 20 5.06 -13.81 -1.12
CA TYR A 20 5.76 -13.95 0.15
C TYR A 20 5.12 -13.07 1.22
N PHE A 21 5.09 -13.53 2.44
CA PHE A 21 4.53 -12.78 3.57
C PHE A 21 5.18 -13.17 4.90
N PHE A 22 5.06 -12.28 5.88
CA PHE A 22 5.45 -12.56 7.26
C PHE A 22 4.23 -13.04 8.06
N SER A 23 4.48 -13.98 8.96
CA SER A 23 3.44 -14.37 9.92
C SER A 23 3.13 -13.20 10.86
N LYS A 24 1.92 -13.18 11.39
CA LYS A 24 1.54 -12.25 12.46
C LYS A 24 2.55 -12.36 13.61
N PRO A 25 3.07 -11.23 14.13
CA PRO A 25 3.97 -11.23 15.29
C PRO A 25 3.25 -11.78 16.52
N MET A 26 4.01 -12.36 17.43
CA MET A 26 3.46 -12.88 18.69
C MET A 26 2.92 -11.74 19.57
N ASN A 27 3.60 -10.60 19.57
CA ASN A 27 3.17 -9.39 20.22
C ASN A 27 2.82 -8.34 19.16
N PRO A 28 1.53 -7.93 19.05
CA PRO A 28 1.12 -6.93 18.05
C PRO A 28 1.85 -5.58 18.17
N ASN A 29 2.27 -5.22 19.37
CA ASN A 29 2.92 -3.93 19.63
C ASN A 29 4.37 -3.87 19.13
N GLU A 30 5.01 -5.00 18.85
CA GLU A 30 6.41 -5.02 18.37
C GLU A 30 6.60 -4.23 17.06
N ILE A 31 5.60 -4.21 16.20
CA ILE A 31 5.64 -3.45 14.94
C ILE A 31 5.48 -1.94 15.19
N ASP A 32 4.64 -1.57 16.14
CA ASP A 32 4.36 -0.17 16.48
C ASP A 32 5.53 0.50 17.20
N GLU A 33 6.34 -0.29 17.91
CA GLU A 33 7.54 0.17 18.64
C GLU A 33 8.69 0.54 17.70
N LEU A 34 8.73 0.00 16.47
CA LEU A 34 9.79 0.32 15.51
C LEU A 34 9.79 1.81 15.17
N ASP A 35 10.96 2.42 15.19
CA ASP A 35 11.15 3.78 14.70
C ASP A 35 11.33 3.82 13.16
N GLN A 36 11.38 5.03 12.59
CA GLN A 36 11.52 5.18 11.15
C GLN A 36 12.86 4.66 10.62
N SER A 37 13.94 4.73 11.40
CA SER A 37 15.25 4.26 10.97
C SER A 37 15.31 2.73 10.96
N GLU A 38 14.66 2.08 11.91
CA GLU A 38 14.53 0.62 11.97
C GLU A 38 13.66 0.10 10.83
N TRP A 39 12.55 0.78 10.51
CA TRP A 39 11.75 0.50 9.33
C TRP A 39 12.57 0.61 8.05
N LYS A 40 13.36 1.69 7.94
CA LYS A 40 14.24 1.88 6.78
C LYS A 40 15.26 0.75 6.66
N GLU A 41 15.93 0.37 7.75
CA GLU A 41 16.90 -0.73 7.74
C GLU A 41 16.27 -2.05 7.33
N PHE A 42 15.07 -2.34 7.84
CA PHE A 42 14.30 -3.52 7.47
C PHE A 42 13.97 -3.53 5.97
N LEU A 43 13.40 -2.45 5.44
CA LEU A 43 13.03 -2.35 4.03
C LEU A 43 14.25 -2.42 3.11
N ASP A 44 15.35 -1.77 3.49
CA ASP A 44 16.61 -1.85 2.73
C ASP A 44 17.17 -3.27 2.72
N ALA A 45 17.05 -4.00 3.82
CA ALA A 45 17.46 -5.40 3.89
C ALA A 45 16.60 -6.30 2.98
N VAL A 46 15.28 -6.09 2.96
CA VAL A 46 14.37 -6.81 2.06
C VAL A 46 14.67 -6.50 0.59
N ARG A 47 14.87 -5.23 0.24
CA ARG A 47 15.24 -4.79 -1.13
C ARG A 47 16.57 -5.41 -1.57
N ALA A 48 17.56 -5.46 -0.68
CA ALA A 48 18.89 -6.02 -0.96
C ALA A 48 18.89 -7.53 -1.24
N MET A 49 17.82 -8.24 -0.92
CA MET A 49 17.66 -9.65 -1.29
C MET A 49 17.46 -9.84 -2.80
N GLY A 50 16.99 -8.83 -3.53
CA GLY A 50 16.79 -8.87 -4.98
C GLY A 50 15.75 -9.90 -5.46
N LYS A 51 14.90 -10.40 -4.54
CA LYS A 51 13.91 -11.46 -4.83
C LYS A 51 12.52 -10.93 -5.14
N PHE A 52 12.23 -9.67 -4.76
CA PHE A 52 10.88 -9.13 -4.77
C PHE A 52 10.77 -7.96 -5.73
N HIS A 53 9.75 -7.98 -6.56
CA HIS A 53 9.44 -6.88 -7.47
C HIS A 53 8.69 -5.74 -6.75
N CYS A 54 7.92 -6.08 -5.73
CA CYS A 54 7.11 -5.14 -4.97
C CYS A 54 7.06 -5.55 -3.49
N ILE A 55 7.08 -4.57 -2.59
CA ILE A 55 6.85 -4.75 -1.16
C ILE A 55 5.53 -4.02 -0.85
N VAL A 56 4.54 -4.77 -0.39
CA VAL A 56 3.24 -4.21 0.02
C VAL A 56 3.19 -4.20 1.55
N ILE A 57 2.92 -3.03 2.12
CA ILE A 57 2.73 -2.86 3.56
C ILE A 57 1.25 -2.52 3.78
N ASP A 58 0.52 -3.46 4.35
CA ASP A 58 -0.89 -3.27 4.71
C ASP A 58 -0.98 -2.66 6.11
N LEU A 59 -1.55 -1.46 6.18
CA LEU A 59 -1.69 -0.70 7.42
C LEU A 59 -3.16 -0.50 7.74
N PRO A 60 -3.59 -0.81 8.97
CA PRO A 60 -4.94 -0.48 9.41
C PRO A 60 -5.09 1.06 9.49
N CYS A 61 -6.25 1.56 9.08
CA CYS A 61 -6.58 2.99 9.08
C CYS A 61 -6.44 3.67 10.46
N ALA A 62 -6.44 2.88 11.55
CA ALA A 62 -6.35 3.36 12.92
C ALA A 62 -4.90 3.59 13.41
N ASN A 63 -3.89 3.12 12.67
CA ASN A 63 -2.49 3.21 13.11
C ASN A 63 -1.76 4.38 12.44
N GLU A 64 -2.16 5.59 12.82
CA GLU A 64 -1.56 6.82 12.26
C GLU A 64 -0.06 6.96 12.57
N ASP A 65 0.40 6.49 13.71
CA ASP A 65 1.79 6.66 14.12
C ASP A 65 2.73 5.77 13.30
N THR A 66 2.35 4.52 13.05
CA THR A 66 3.10 3.62 12.18
C THR A 66 3.04 4.11 10.72
N ALA A 67 1.88 4.59 10.26
CA ALA A 67 1.74 5.17 8.93
C ALA A 67 2.68 6.36 8.71
N LYS A 68 2.80 7.29 9.67
CA LYS A 68 3.72 8.43 9.60
C LYS A 68 5.19 8.03 9.48
N LYS A 69 5.59 6.90 10.06
CA LYS A 69 6.95 6.36 9.95
C LYS A 69 7.22 5.71 8.60
N ILE A 70 6.22 5.04 8.02
CA ILE A 70 6.38 4.19 6.81
C ILE A 70 6.12 4.95 5.52
N MET A 71 5.12 5.83 5.48
CA MET A 71 4.74 6.55 4.26
C MET A 71 5.91 7.30 3.60
N PRO A 72 6.80 8.00 4.33
CA PRO A 72 7.95 8.67 3.72
C PRO A 72 8.95 7.71 3.06
N LEU A 73 8.98 6.45 3.50
CA LEU A 73 9.86 5.40 2.98
C LEU A 73 9.25 4.66 1.76
N SER A 74 8.00 4.95 1.44
CA SER A 74 7.25 4.29 0.38
C SER A 74 7.40 5.04 -0.94
N ASP A 75 7.40 4.28 -2.05
CA ASP A 75 7.39 4.85 -3.40
C ASP A 75 5.98 5.30 -3.80
N ARG A 76 4.95 4.61 -3.28
CA ARG A 76 3.53 4.95 -3.46
C ARG A 76 2.74 4.70 -2.18
N VAL A 77 1.71 5.51 -1.98
CA VAL A 77 0.76 5.38 -0.88
C VAL A 77 -0.65 5.27 -1.47
N LEU A 78 -1.35 4.20 -1.15
CA LEU A 78 -2.68 3.93 -1.66
C LEU A 78 -3.70 4.03 -0.52
N PHE A 79 -4.60 4.99 -0.60
CA PHE A 79 -5.73 5.07 0.31
C PHE A 79 -6.90 4.29 -0.23
N ILE A 80 -7.35 3.32 0.55
CA ILE A 80 -8.51 2.49 0.20
C ILE A 80 -9.74 3.08 0.90
N THR A 81 -10.75 3.48 0.13
CA THR A 81 -12.01 4.04 0.62
C THR A 81 -13.19 3.32 -0.03
N ASP A 82 -14.31 3.27 0.66
CA ASP A 82 -15.59 2.78 0.10
C ASP A 82 -16.44 3.90 -0.51
N GLY A 83 -15.92 5.14 -0.52
CA GLY A 83 -16.62 6.31 -1.05
C GLY A 83 -17.74 6.84 -0.16
N SER A 84 -17.92 6.33 1.07
CA SER A 84 -18.87 6.89 2.04
C SER A 84 -18.44 8.28 2.50
N ASP A 85 -19.38 9.08 3.01
CA ASP A 85 -19.07 10.41 3.54
C ASP A 85 -18.00 10.35 4.63
N THR A 86 -18.11 9.38 5.54
CA THR A 86 -17.15 9.19 6.64
C THR A 86 -15.73 8.88 6.14
N THR A 87 -15.60 8.00 5.15
CA THR A 87 -14.27 7.65 4.61
C THR A 87 -13.71 8.77 3.75
N THR A 88 -14.55 9.53 3.07
CA THR A 88 -14.17 10.71 2.30
C THR A 88 -13.61 11.81 3.22
N GLU A 89 -14.29 12.15 4.31
CA GLU A 89 -13.80 13.12 5.31
C GLU A 89 -12.47 12.69 5.93
N LYS A 90 -12.33 11.41 6.30
CA LYS A 90 -11.06 10.86 6.82
C LYS A 90 -9.93 10.99 5.81
N THR A 91 -10.20 10.68 4.53
CA THR A 91 -9.21 10.80 3.46
C THR A 91 -8.77 12.25 3.27
N GLN A 92 -9.71 13.20 3.27
CA GLN A 92 -9.40 14.64 3.19
C GLN A 92 -8.59 15.14 4.38
N THR A 93 -8.95 14.71 5.60
CA THR A 93 -8.21 15.04 6.82
C THR A 93 -6.77 14.53 6.74
N LEU A 94 -6.60 13.28 6.31
CA LEU A 94 -5.27 12.68 6.17
C LEU A 94 -4.43 13.40 5.11
N MET A 95 -5.03 13.80 3.99
CA MET A 95 -4.33 14.62 2.98
C MET A 95 -3.91 15.97 3.51
N THR A 96 -4.73 16.60 4.34
CA THR A 96 -4.35 17.86 5.01
C THR A 96 -3.14 17.64 5.92
N CYS A 97 -3.09 16.53 6.65
CA CYS A 97 -1.94 16.17 7.49
C CYS A 97 -0.68 15.91 6.66
N ILE A 98 -0.81 15.22 5.52
CA ILE A 98 0.31 14.94 4.61
C ILE A 98 0.83 16.24 4.00
N SER A 99 -0.03 17.15 3.54
CA SER A 99 0.38 18.43 2.98
C SER A 99 1.15 19.30 4.02
N LYS A 100 0.70 19.27 5.27
CA LYS A 100 1.44 19.97 6.36
C LYS A 100 2.78 19.29 6.64
N TYR A 101 2.84 17.95 6.58
CA TYR A 101 4.10 17.23 6.74
C TYR A 101 5.10 17.62 5.65
N ASP A 102 4.65 17.68 4.39
CA ASP A 102 5.48 18.09 3.25
C ASP A 102 6.01 19.52 3.43
N GLU A 103 5.14 20.46 3.82
CA GLU A 103 5.50 21.84 4.07
C GLU A 103 6.59 21.97 5.16
N VAL A 104 6.43 21.26 6.27
CA VAL A 104 7.34 21.35 7.42
C VAL A 104 8.68 20.66 7.13
N ASN A 105 8.67 19.55 6.40
CA ASN A 105 9.86 18.72 6.20
C ASN A 105 10.50 18.89 4.81
N GLY A 106 9.94 19.74 3.93
CA GLY A 106 10.42 19.86 2.55
C GLY A 106 10.30 18.54 1.78
N ALA A 107 9.25 17.74 2.07
CA ALA A 107 8.99 16.46 1.48
C ALA A 107 8.00 16.57 0.30
N ASP A 108 7.77 15.48 -0.40
CA ASP A 108 6.87 15.37 -1.55
C ASP A 108 5.86 14.22 -1.41
N LEU A 109 5.54 13.85 -0.18
CA LEU A 109 4.72 12.68 0.13
C LEU A 109 3.33 12.77 -0.51
N SER A 110 2.74 13.96 -0.58
CA SER A 110 1.44 14.18 -1.21
C SER A 110 1.41 13.77 -2.69
N THR A 111 2.53 13.86 -3.41
CA THR A 111 2.63 13.45 -4.81
C THR A 111 2.61 11.94 -5.01
N LYS A 112 2.90 11.18 -3.96
CA LYS A 112 2.93 9.71 -3.96
C LYS A 112 1.58 9.09 -3.63
N VAL A 113 0.61 9.90 -3.19
CA VAL A 113 -0.71 9.43 -2.75
C VAL A 113 -1.65 9.28 -3.93
N SER A 114 -2.37 8.16 -3.94
CA SER A 114 -3.50 7.92 -4.82
C SER A 114 -4.62 7.21 -4.05
N VAL A 115 -5.84 7.31 -4.55
CA VAL A 115 -7.02 6.70 -3.93
C VAL A 115 -7.51 5.52 -4.77
N ILE A 116 -7.86 4.44 -4.10
CA ILE A 116 -8.63 3.34 -4.67
C ILE A 116 -10.00 3.34 -3.99
N GLN A 117 -11.05 3.49 -4.79
CA GLN A 117 -12.41 3.30 -4.29
C GLN A 117 -12.77 1.82 -4.39
N ASN A 118 -13.02 1.20 -3.24
CA ASN A 118 -13.38 -0.20 -3.12
C ASN A 118 -14.84 -0.34 -2.72
N LYS A 119 -15.50 -1.41 -3.17
CA LYS A 119 -16.92 -1.67 -2.90
C LYS A 119 -17.85 -0.57 -3.41
N CYS A 120 -17.56 -0.02 -4.58
CA CYS A 120 -18.36 1.02 -5.17
C CYS A 120 -19.77 0.52 -5.50
N GLU A 121 -20.76 1.09 -4.81
CA GLU A 121 -22.19 0.93 -5.11
C GLU A 121 -22.76 2.32 -5.43
N GLY A 122 -23.09 2.56 -6.69
CA GLY A 122 -23.74 3.81 -7.09
C GLY A 122 -22.83 4.85 -7.76
N PRO A 123 -23.29 6.11 -7.88
CA PRO A 123 -22.59 7.14 -8.63
C PRO A 123 -21.27 7.52 -7.97
N ARG A 124 -20.29 7.80 -8.82
CA ARG A 124 -18.95 8.21 -8.43
C ARG A 124 -18.98 9.45 -7.53
N ARG A 125 -18.25 9.40 -6.42
CA ARG A 125 -18.04 10.58 -5.59
C ARG A 125 -16.67 11.18 -5.87
N GLU A 126 -16.63 12.48 -6.09
CA GLU A 126 -15.40 13.22 -6.21
C GLU A 126 -14.78 13.41 -4.81
N ILE A 127 -13.55 12.92 -4.64
CA ILE A 127 -12.82 13.01 -3.37
C ILE A 127 -11.81 14.16 -3.42
N GLY A 128 -11.64 14.83 -4.57
CA GLY A 128 -10.62 15.86 -4.76
C GLY A 128 -9.19 15.34 -4.84
N LEU A 129 -9.02 14.02 -5.01
CA LEU A 129 -7.74 13.34 -5.14
C LEU A 129 -7.73 12.47 -6.40
N PRO A 130 -6.55 12.16 -6.97
CA PRO A 130 -6.47 11.26 -8.10
C PRO A 130 -6.98 9.87 -7.70
N ILE A 131 -8.08 9.44 -8.32
CA ILE A 131 -8.60 8.10 -8.17
C ILE A 131 -7.88 7.21 -9.16
N LEU A 132 -7.09 6.27 -8.63
CA LEU A 132 -6.32 5.33 -9.43
C LEU A 132 -7.20 4.22 -9.99
N ALA A 133 -8.13 3.72 -9.20
CA ALA A 133 -9.06 2.67 -9.59
C ALA A 133 -10.35 2.67 -8.77
N GLU A 134 -11.39 2.12 -9.38
CA GLU A 134 -12.68 1.84 -8.75
C GLU A 134 -12.95 0.33 -8.81
N LEU A 135 -13.16 -0.28 -7.66
CA LEU A 135 -13.45 -1.71 -7.54
C LEU A 135 -14.91 -1.88 -7.13
N PRO A 136 -15.71 -2.63 -7.91
CA PRO A 136 -17.12 -2.83 -7.59
C PRO A 136 -17.29 -3.70 -6.34
N TYR A 137 -18.47 -3.59 -5.71
CA TYR A 137 -18.83 -4.50 -4.65
C TYR A 137 -19.12 -5.90 -5.22
N ILE A 138 -18.37 -6.88 -4.76
CA ILE A 138 -18.43 -8.26 -5.22
C ILE A 138 -19.09 -9.10 -4.14
N LYS A 139 -20.30 -9.60 -4.42
CA LYS A 139 -21.10 -10.43 -3.49
C LYS A 139 -20.65 -11.89 -3.42
N GLU A 140 -19.86 -12.35 -4.37
CA GLU A 140 -19.54 -13.77 -4.51
C GLU A 140 -18.23 -14.20 -3.84
N THR A 141 -18.25 -15.45 -3.33
CA THR A 141 -17.16 -16.08 -2.57
C THR A 141 -16.00 -16.62 -3.43
N ARG A 142 -16.09 -16.57 -4.77
CA ARG A 142 -15.00 -16.96 -5.69
C ARG A 142 -14.10 -15.77 -6.04
N MET A 143 -13.53 -15.19 -5.00
CA MET A 143 -12.82 -13.91 -5.10
C MET A 143 -11.61 -13.92 -6.04
N GLU A 144 -10.82 -14.98 -6.11
CA GLU A 144 -9.57 -14.97 -6.88
C GLU A 144 -9.78 -14.75 -8.38
N LYS A 145 -10.72 -15.46 -8.99
CA LYS A 145 -11.01 -15.32 -10.42
C LYS A 145 -11.58 -13.95 -10.74
N LEU A 146 -12.46 -13.46 -9.88
CA LEU A 146 -13.15 -12.19 -10.08
C LEU A 146 -12.23 -10.98 -9.85
N ILE A 147 -11.29 -11.09 -8.91
CA ILE A 147 -10.22 -10.09 -8.73
C ILE A 147 -9.36 -10.03 -9.99
N MET A 148 -8.95 -11.15 -10.52
CA MET A 148 -8.17 -11.21 -11.75
C MET A 148 -8.93 -10.63 -12.94
N ASP A 149 -10.20 -11.01 -13.11
CA ASP A 149 -11.05 -10.48 -14.19
C ASP A 149 -11.29 -8.96 -14.05
N THR A 150 -11.38 -8.46 -12.82
CA THR A 150 -11.53 -7.02 -12.54
C THR A 150 -10.23 -6.25 -12.77
N LEU A 151 -9.09 -6.81 -12.40
CA LEU A 151 -7.77 -6.19 -12.60
C LEU A 151 -7.36 -6.15 -14.09
N VAL A 152 -7.79 -7.14 -14.86
CA VAL A 152 -7.52 -7.23 -16.31
C VAL A 152 -8.44 -6.32 -17.14
N ASN A 153 -9.53 -5.80 -16.55
CA ASN A 153 -10.41 -4.87 -17.23
C ASN A 153 -9.66 -3.58 -17.61
N ALA A 154 -9.87 -3.10 -18.82
CA ALA A 154 -9.21 -1.89 -19.34
C ALA A 154 -9.40 -0.65 -18.45
N GLU A 155 -10.52 -0.56 -17.73
CA GLU A 155 -10.82 0.51 -16.77
C GLU A 155 -9.89 0.50 -15.55
N ASN A 156 -9.33 -0.65 -15.21
CA ASN A 156 -8.39 -0.83 -14.08
C ASN A 156 -6.94 -1.06 -14.53
N ALA A 157 -6.64 -0.87 -15.80
CA ALA A 157 -5.28 -1.01 -16.34
C ALA A 157 -4.26 -0.11 -15.61
N SER A 158 -4.72 1.01 -15.04
CA SER A 158 -3.91 1.90 -14.19
C SER A 158 -3.36 1.21 -12.92
N LEU A 159 -4.05 0.16 -12.41
CA LEU A 159 -3.53 -0.64 -11.30
C LEU A 159 -2.29 -1.44 -11.68
N LEU A 160 -2.21 -1.90 -12.93
CA LEU A 160 -1.06 -2.63 -13.44
C LEU A 160 0.18 -1.71 -13.53
N SER A 161 0.00 -0.41 -13.68
CA SER A 161 1.11 0.56 -13.68
C SER A 161 1.82 0.67 -12.33
N ILE A 162 1.20 0.23 -11.24
CA ILE A 162 1.82 0.15 -9.91
C ILE A 162 2.99 -0.84 -9.91
N TYR A 163 2.90 -1.89 -10.73
CA TYR A 163 3.89 -2.96 -10.82
C TYR A 163 4.99 -2.71 -11.86
N GLN A 164 4.92 -1.62 -12.61
CA GLN A 164 5.98 -1.30 -13.56
C GLN A 164 7.11 -0.54 -12.84
N PRO A 165 8.27 -1.17 -12.60
CA PRO A 165 9.45 -0.44 -12.17
C PRO A 165 9.86 0.50 -13.29
N GLY A 166 9.74 1.81 -13.04
CA GLY A 166 10.29 2.91 -13.83
C GLY A 166 10.65 2.61 -15.29
N GLY A 167 9.69 2.67 -16.22
CA GLY A 167 9.98 2.98 -17.62
C GLY A 167 10.69 1.93 -18.48
N GLN A 168 10.67 0.65 -18.16
CA GLN A 168 11.07 -0.39 -19.12
C GLN A 168 9.82 -0.98 -19.77
N GLU A 169 9.53 -0.55 -21.00
CA GLU A 169 8.63 -1.24 -21.93
C GLU A 169 9.17 -2.66 -22.15
N TYR A 170 8.42 -3.66 -21.74
CA TYR A 170 8.62 -5.02 -22.24
C TYR A 170 7.91 -5.13 -23.58
N VAL A 171 8.69 -5.18 -24.65
CA VAL A 171 8.28 -5.59 -25.99
C VAL A 171 7.94 -7.09 -25.99
#